data_ad8953ec6ebd7b0167836e95a9db3093
#
_entry.id   ad8953ec6ebd7b0167836e95a9db3093
#
_cell.length_a   1.000
_cell.length_b   1.000
_cell.length_c   1.000
_cell.angle_alpha   90.00
_cell.angle_beta   90.00
_cell.angle_gamma   90.00
#
_symmetry.space_group_name_H-M   'P 1'
#
loop_
_entity.id
_entity.type
_entity.pdbx_description
1 polymer ?
#
loop_
_entity_poly.entity_id
_entity_poly.type
_entity_poly.pdbx_seq_one_letter_code
_entity_poly.pdbx_strand_id
1 'polypeptide(L)' 'MAEKKIRIKQVRSAISCPADQGKTLRALGLGKINRVVEVADNECTRGMVFKVKHLVEVFD' A
#
# COMPACT_ATOMS: atom_id res chain seq x y z
N MET A 1 -10.38 15.48 15.95
CA MET A 1 -10.95 14.43 15.08
C MET A 1 -10.00 13.26 14.98
N ALA A 2 -10.51 12.09 15.25
CA ALA A 2 -9.69 10.89 15.15
C ALA A 2 -9.53 10.53 13.68
N GLU A 3 -8.31 10.51 13.21
CA GLU A 3 -8.02 10.01 11.88
C GLU A 3 -8.02 8.50 11.91
N LYS A 4 -8.74 7.90 10.99
CA LYS A 4 -8.66 6.46 10.82
C LYS A 4 -7.34 6.12 10.14
N LYS A 5 -6.74 5.05 10.63
CA LYS A 5 -5.54 4.51 10.01
C LYS A 5 -5.82 3.09 9.57
N ILE A 6 -5.22 2.72 8.46
CA ILE A 6 -5.32 1.36 7.95
C ILE A 6 -3.92 0.76 7.88
N ARG A 7 -3.86 -0.54 8.03
CA ARG A 7 -2.62 -1.28 7.88
C ARG A 7 -2.62 -1.96 6.53
N ILE A 8 -1.50 -1.89 5.86
CA ILE A 8 -1.34 -2.46 4.53
C ILE A 8 -0.15 -3.40 4.59
N LYS A 9 -0.36 -4.63 4.12
CA LYS A 9 0.70 -5.63 4.05
C LYS A 9 0.95 -5.97 2.60
N GLN A 10 2.20 -5.90 2.17
CA GLN A 10 2.56 -6.33 0.82
C GLN A 10 2.64 -7.86 0.79
N VAL A 11 1.81 -8.47 -0.03
CA VAL A 11 1.74 -9.93 -0.14
C VAL A 11 2.39 -10.46 -1.40
N ARG A 12 2.69 -9.59 -2.37
CA ARG A 12 3.33 -9.98 -3.62
C ARG A 12 4.48 -9.03 -3.93
N SER A 13 5.47 -9.56 -4.64
CA SER A 13 6.62 -8.76 -5.05
C SER A 13 6.24 -7.77 -6.15
N ALA A 14 6.85 -6.58 -6.10
CA ALA A 14 6.68 -5.57 -7.13
C ALA A 14 7.64 -5.76 -8.31
N ILE A 15 8.47 -6.79 -8.29
CA ILE A 15 9.52 -6.99 -9.31
C ILE A 15 8.92 -7.17 -10.70
N SER A 16 7.80 -7.88 -10.79
CA SER A 16 7.14 -8.13 -12.08
C SER A 16 6.06 -7.10 -12.41
N CYS A 17 5.99 -6.00 -11.67
CA CYS A 17 4.96 -4.99 -11.84
C CYS A 17 5.49 -3.79 -12.62
N PRO A 18 4.60 -3.02 -13.29
CA PRO A 18 5.01 -1.77 -13.91
C PRO A 18 5.66 -0.82 -12.91
N ALA A 19 6.53 0.05 -13.41
CA ALA A 19 7.26 0.98 -12.58
C ALA A 19 6.34 1.88 -11.74
N ASP A 20 5.17 2.23 -12.27
CA ASP A 20 4.19 3.06 -11.55
C ASP A 20 3.73 2.39 -10.26
N GLN A 21 3.48 1.09 -10.32
CA GLN A 21 3.04 0.35 -9.12
C GLN A 21 4.16 0.25 -8.09
N GLY A 22 5.39 0.06 -8.55
CA GLY A 22 6.54 0.07 -7.66
C GLY A 22 6.71 1.41 -6.95
N LYS A 23 6.54 2.50 -7.68
CA LYS A 23 6.59 3.84 -7.09
C LYS A 23 5.48 4.05 -6.07
N THR A 24 4.28 3.56 -6.37
CA THR A 24 3.15 3.67 -5.45
C THR A 24 3.43 2.90 -4.17
N LEU A 25 3.98 1.71 -4.26
CA LEU A 25 4.35 0.93 -3.08
C LEU A 25 5.39 1.68 -2.24
N ARG A 26 6.38 2.27 -2.87
CA ARG A 26 7.38 3.06 -2.14
C ARG A 26 6.77 4.27 -1.45
N ALA A 27 5.83 4.94 -2.11
CA ALA A 27 5.13 6.08 -1.53
C ALA A 27 4.33 5.67 -0.29
N LEU A 28 3.81 4.45 -0.28
CA LEU A 28 3.11 3.91 0.88
C LEU A 28 4.06 3.42 1.98
N GLY A 29 5.35 3.35 1.70
CA GLY A 29 6.32 2.83 2.66
C GLY A 29 6.55 1.33 2.53
N LEU A 30 5.97 0.72 1.52
CA LEU A 30 6.18 -0.69 1.21
C LEU A 30 7.35 -0.82 0.25
N GLY A 31 7.85 -2.00 0.08
CA GLY A 31 8.94 -2.27 -0.84
C GLY A 31 9.43 -3.69 -0.73
N LYS A 32 8.98 -4.38 0.29
CA LYS A 32 9.34 -5.77 0.52
C LYS A 32 8.11 -6.59 0.82
N ILE A 33 8.14 -7.85 0.41
CA ILE A 33 7.09 -8.81 0.73
C ILE A 33 6.98 -8.95 2.25
N ASN A 34 5.76 -9.10 2.72
CA ASN A 34 5.42 -9.27 4.13
C ASN A 34 5.69 -8.03 4.99
N ARG A 35 5.97 -6.90 4.36
CA ARG A 35 6.10 -5.66 5.11
C ARG A 35 4.72 -5.09 5.40
N VAL A 36 4.51 -4.72 6.65
CA VAL A 36 3.27 -4.09 7.09
C VAL A 36 3.55 -2.64 7.42
N VAL A 37 2.72 -1.74 6.91
CA VAL A 37 2.81 -0.32 7.25
C VAL A 37 1.43 0.18 7.66
N GLU A 38 1.43 1.22 8.48
CA GLU A 38 0.20 1.89 8.88
C GLU A 38 0.17 3.24 8.20
N VAL A 39 -0.92 3.54 7.53
CA VAL A 39 -1.09 4.80 6.79
C VAL A 39 -2.44 5.41 7.13
N ALA A 40 -2.54 6.72 6.96
CA ALA A 40 -3.79 7.42 7.18
C ALA A 40 -4.84 6.99 6.14
N ASP A 41 -6.07 6.81 6.60
CA ASP A 41 -7.17 6.43 5.72
C ASP A 41 -7.78 7.70 5.11
N ASN A 42 -7.26 8.10 3.97
CA ASN A 42 -7.75 9.26 3.24
C ASN A 42 -7.83 8.94 1.74
N GLU A 43 -8.37 9.88 0.98
CA GLU A 43 -8.57 9.65 -0.46
C GLU A 43 -7.26 9.41 -1.20
N CYS A 44 -6.21 10.13 -0.85
CA CYS A 44 -4.91 9.95 -1.49
C CYS A 44 -4.36 8.55 -1.23
N THR A 45 -4.42 8.10 0.01
CA THR A 45 -3.94 6.78 0.39
C THR A 45 -4.78 5.69 -0.27
N ARG A 46 -6.10 5.86 -0.27
CA ARG A 46 -7.00 4.89 -0.90
C ARG A 46 -6.74 4.78 -2.39
N GLY A 47 -6.47 5.91 -3.05
CA GLY A 47 -6.13 5.90 -4.46
C GLY A 47 -4.86 5.12 -4.75
N MET A 48 -3.85 5.29 -3.92
CA MET A 48 -2.61 4.54 -4.05
C MET A 48 -2.82 3.05 -3.78
N VAL A 49 -3.55 2.72 -2.74
CA VAL A 49 -3.85 1.33 -2.40
C VAL A 49 -4.65 0.66 -3.51
N PHE A 50 -5.60 1.38 -4.10
CA PHE A 50 -6.39 0.85 -5.19
C PHE A 50 -5.52 0.43 -6.39
N LYS A 51 -4.48 1.21 -6.69
CA LYS A 51 -3.57 0.87 -7.78
C LYS A 51 -2.80 -0.41 -7.53
N VAL A 52 -2.50 -0.71 -6.29
CA VAL A 52 -1.68 -1.88 -5.93
C VAL A 52 -2.44 -2.90 -5.10
N LYS A 53 -3.77 -2.84 -5.07
CA LYS A 53 -4.58 -3.73 -4.23
C LYS A 53 -4.36 -5.21 -4.52
N HIS A 54 -3.94 -5.52 -5.74
CA HIS A 54 -3.64 -6.90 -6.12
C HIS A 54 -2.29 -7.38 -5.56
N LEU A 55 -1.51 -6.47 -5.00
CA LEU A 55 -0.19 -6.77 -4.44
C LEU A 55 -0.19 -6.67 -2.91
N VAL A 56 -1.24 -6.09 -2.33
CA VAL A 56 -1.28 -5.83 -0.90
C VAL A 56 -2.61 -6.27 -0.31
N GLU A 57 -2.62 -6.46 1.00
CA GLU A 57 -3.83 -6.66 1.77
C GLU A 57 -4.02 -5.48 2.71
N VAL A 58 -5.26 -5.07 2.87
CA VAL A 58 -5.61 -3.95 3.76
C VAL A 58 -6.28 -4.52 5.00
N PHE A 59 -5.81 -4.06 6.14
CA PHE A 59 -6.38 -4.42 7.44
C PHE A 59 -6.89 -3.16 8.13
N ASP A 60 -8.01 -3.27 8.76
CA ASP A 60 -8.55 -2.18 9.56
C ASP A 60 -8.04 -2.22 10.99
#